data_64b4d9c7fd8a28af0b8e76d4c9d1cd1d
#
_entry.id   64b4d9c7fd8a28af0b8e76d4c9d1cd1d
#
_cell.length_a   1.000
_cell.length_b   1.000
_cell.length_c   1.000
_cell.angle_alpha   90.00
_cell.angle_beta   90.00
_cell.angle_gamma   90.00
#
_symmetry.space_group_name_H-M   'P 1'
#
loop_
_entity.id
_entity.type
_entity.pdbx_description
1 polymer ?
#
loop_
_entity_poly.entity_id
_entity_poly.type
_entity_poly.pdbx_seq_one_letter_code
_entity_poly.pdbx_strand_id
1 'polypeptide(L)'
;STSDPVYEHPKGRGTRDSEEVIIAKQGCMDTLALYTRGIDRCDLATVRDAYHSDAYDDHGGYQGDVEGFLDWVKPTVMDAFAVTMHKLGNSLIEVELAGESAGEDNVDRAWAETYAVVHHVQGISDAAGATDLVMGVRYIDRLEDRGTGWKIADRRMSFEWERTASLGSQAPYPGFSSGLRDGSDPVLLEFAPSLGDEKDEWRPTAEFDAVADRAEIYAVLVRYCRGVDRRDRELIRSTYHADAEDDHGTYQG
;
A
#
# COMPACT_ATOMS: atom_id res chain seq x y z
N SER A 1 -4.80 4.15 40.18
CA SER A 1 -3.69 3.59 39.41
C SER A 1 -4.28 2.63 38.38
N THR A 2 -4.47 3.11 37.18
CA THR A 2 -4.78 2.27 36.02
C THR A 2 -3.47 1.64 35.59
N SER A 3 -3.35 0.32 35.77
CA SER A 3 -2.25 -0.44 35.22
C SER A 3 -2.35 -0.35 33.69
N ASP A 4 -1.36 0.26 33.05
CA ASP A 4 -1.21 0.23 31.60
C ASP A 4 -1.26 -1.24 31.15
N PRO A 5 -1.96 -1.56 30.05
CA PRO A 5 -1.90 -2.92 29.50
C PRO A 5 -0.47 -3.22 29.12
N VAL A 6 0.14 -4.16 29.83
CA VAL A 6 1.47 -4.68 29.45
C VAL A 6 1.28 -5.41 28.14
N TYR A 7 1.85 -4.86 27.07
CA TYR A 7 1.93 -5.56 25.79
C TYR A 7 2.77 -6.82 25.99
N GLU A 8 2.11 -7.96 26.08
CA GLU A 8 2.81 -9.25 26.07
C GLU A 8 3.23 -9.53 24.62
N HIS A 9 4.53 -9.46 24.37
CA HIS A 9 5.07 -9.94 23.11
C HIS A 9 4.64 -11.41 22.88
N PRO A 10 4.18 -11.75 21.66
CA PRO A 10 3.82 -13.12 21.34
C PRO A 10 4.98 -14.06 21.71
N LYS A 11 4.68 -15.07 22.50
CA LYS A 11 5.63 -16.12 22.86
C LYS A 11 5.92 -16.93 21.61
N GLY A 12 7.10 -16.77 21.03
CA GLY A 12 7.50 -17.70 19.99
C GLY A 12 8.35 -17.15 18.86
N ARG A 13 9.46 -16.49 19.15
CA ARG A 13 10.57 -16.51 18.18
C ARG A 13 11.21 -17.89 18.23
N GLY A 14 10.70 -18.87 17.48
CA GLY A 14 11.27 -20.22 17.47
C GLY A 14 10.67 -21.15 16.44
N THR A 15 9.47 -20.91 15.97
CA THR A 15 8.87 -21.69 14.88
C THR A 15 8.85 -20.87 13.60
N ARG A 16 9.29 -21.48 12.52
CA ARG A 16 9.16 -20.91 11.18
C ARG A 16 7.66 -20.82 10.86
N ASP A 17 7.22 -19.72 10.27
CA ASP A 17 5.86 -19.60 9.74
C ASP A 17 5.58 -20.74 8.77
N SER A 18 4.36 -21.29 8.79
CA SER A 18 3.92 -22.24 7.77
C SER A 18 3.70 -21.53 6.42
N GLU A 19 3.56 -22.30 5.35
CA GLU A 19 3.29 -21.75 4.01
C GLU A 19 1.99 -20.95 4.02
N GLU A 20 0.94 -21.45 4.66
CA GLU A 20 -0.34 -20.78 4.78
C GLU A 20 -0.23 -19.43 5.50
N VAL A 21 0.56 -19.34 6.57
CA VAL A 21 0.82 -18.11 7.30
C VAL A 21 1.60 -17.10 6.42
N ILE A 22 2.56 -17.58 5.63
CA ILE A 22 3.32 -16.72 4.70
C ILE A 22 2.39 -16.17 3.61
N ILE A 23 1.54 -17.00 3.02
CA ILE A 23 0.52 -16.60 2.03
C ILE A 23 -0.45 -15.58 2.65
N ALA A 24 -0.94 -15.83 3.85
CA ALA A 24 -1.83 -14.93 4.56
C ALA A 24 -1.20 -13.54 4.80
N LYS A 25 0.05 -13.50 5.26
CA LYS A 25 0.79 -12.25 5.43
C LYS A 25 0.95 -11.48 4.13
N GLN A 26 1.23 -12.19 3.03
CA GLN A 26 1.30 -11.56 1.71
C GLN A 26 -0.04 -11.00 1.28
N GLY A 27 -1.14 -11.73 1.47
CA GLY A 27 -2.49 -11.25 1.18
C GLY A 27 -2.85 -9.99 1.96
N CYS A 28 -2.48 -9.92 3.24
CA CYS A 28 -2.63 -8.70 4.05
C CYS A 28 -1.84 -7.52 3.46
N MET A 29 -0.57 -7.74 3.10
CA MET A 29 0.28 -6.70 2.50
C MET A 29 -0.31 -6.18 1.18
N ASP A 30 -0.85 -7.07 0.36
CA ASP A 30 -1.48 -6.71 -0.92
C ASP A 30 -2.71 -5.84 -0.71
N THR A 31 -3.55 -6.16 0.27
CA THR A 31 -4.72 -5.35 0.66
C THR A 31 -4.31 -3.95 1.11
N LEU A 32 -3.27 -3.84 1.95
CA LEU A 32 -2.76 -2.55 2.41
C LEU A 32 -2.19 -1.72 1.25
N ALA A 33 -1.50 -2.35 0.30
CA ALA A 33 -0.98 -1.69 -0.89
C ALA A 33 -2.11 -1.20 -1.82
N LEU A 34 -3.16 -2.00 -2.01
CA LEU A 34 -4.33 -1.61 -2.79
C LEU A 34 -5.07 -0.42 -2.18
N TYR A 35 -5.29 -0.45 -0.86
CA TYR A 35 -5.88 0.68 -0.16
C TYR A 35 -5.13 1.98 -0.45
N THR A 36 -3.81 1.99 -0.27
CA THR A 36 -3.00 3.20 -0.48
C THR A 36 -2.99 3.64 -1.95
N ARG A 37 -2.93 2.68 -2.89
CA ARG A 37 -3.06 2.99 -4.31
C ARG A 37 -4.41 3.61 -4.64
N GLY A 38 -5.50 3.09 -4.08
CA GLY A 38 -6.85 3.64 -4.27
C GLY A 38 -6.94 5.10 -3.84
N ILE A 39 -6.38 5.43 -2.67
CA ILE A 39 -6.30 6.82 -2.20
C ILE A 39 -5.47 7.69 -3.16
N ASP A 40 -4.26 7.22 -3.53
CA ASP A 40 -3.32 8.00 -4.34
C ASP A 40 -3.82 8.22 -5.78
N ARG A 41 -4.61 7.31 -6.32
CA ARG A 41 -5.20 7.40 -7.67
C ARG A 41 -6.65 7.89 -7.69
N CYS A 42 -7.20 8.28 -6.53
CA CYS A 42 -8.60 8.71 -6.38
C CYS A 42 -9.61 7.63 -6.83
N ASP A 43 -9.27 6.37 -6.67
CA ASP A 43 -10.09 5.22 -7.02
C ASP A 43 -10.85 4.72 -5.78
N LEU A 44 -12.04 5.28 -5.56
CA LEU A 44 -12.91 4.91 -4.44
C LEU A 44 -13.38 3.45 -4.49
N ALA A 45 -13.47 2.86 -5.67
CA ALA A 45 -13.87 1.46 -5.81
C ALA A 45 -12.77 0.55 -5.24
N THR A 46 -11.51 0.78 -5.62
CA THR A 46 -10.35 0.06 -5.06
C THR A 46 -10.23 0.28 -3.55
N VAL A 47 -10.47 1.49 -3.03
CA VAL A 47 -10.47 1.74 -1.58
C VAL A 47 -11.57 0.93 -0.90
N ARG A 48 -12.79 0.93 -1.44
CA ARG A 48 -13.92 0.15 -0.90
C ARG A 48 -13.62 -1.34 -0.87
N ASP A 49 -13.00 -1.88 -1.93
CA ASP A 49 -12.70 -3.30 -2.04
C ASP A 49 -11.63 -3.77 -1.04
N ALA A 50 -10.80 -2.86 -0.54
CA ALA A 50 -9.85 -3.18 0.52
C ALA A 50 -10.50 -3.42 1.90
N TYR A 51 -11.77 -3.07 2.07
CA TYR A 51 -12.52 -3.24 3.31
C TYR A 51 -13.62 -4.29 3.22
N HIS A 52 -13.94 -4.91 4.34
CA HIS A 52 -15.25 -5.54 4.51
C HIS A 52 -16.34 -4.49 4.60
N SER A 53 -17.55 -4.80 4.10
CA SER A 53 -18.69 -3.84 4.08
C SER A 53 -19.17 -3.41 5.47
N ASP A 54 -18.86 -4.19 6.49
CA ASP A 54 -19.18 -3.93 7.90
C ASP A 54 -17.97 -3.43 8.70
N ALA A 55 -16.88 -3.05 8.02
CA ALA A 55 -15.67 -2.61 8.68
C ALA A 55 -15.84 -1.24 9.37
N TYR A 56 -15.03 -1.04 10.40
CA TYR A 56 -14.90 0.23 11.10
C TYR A 56 -13.58 0.91 10.74
N ASP A 57 -13.63 2.21 10.50
CA ASP A 57 -12.46 3.04 10.20
C ASP A 57 -12.37 4.23 11.16
N ASP A 58 -11.19 4.44 11.73
CA ASP A 58 -10.84 5.59 12.57
C ASP A 58 -9.59 6.27 12.01
N HIS A 59 -9.80 7.35 11.26
CA HIS A 59 -8.75 8.26 10.77
C HIS A 59 -8.66 9.56 11.58
N GLY A 60 -9.12 9.57 12.83
CA GLY A 60 -9.11 10.74 13.71
C GLY A 60 -10.11 11.81 13.29
N GLY A 61 -10.02 12.33 12.07
CA GLY A 61 -10.99 13.27 11.49
C GLY A 61 -12.32 12.64 11.08
N TYR A 62 -12.32 11.34 10.90
CA TYR A 62 -13.50 10.50 10.65
C TYR A 62 -13.45 9.26 11.52
N GLN A 63 -14.62 8.84 12.01
CA GLN A 63 -14.81 7.59 12.73
C GLN A 63 -16.17 7.00 12.34
N GLY A 64 -16.20 5.79 11.84
CA GLY A 64 -17.45 5.15 11.44
C GLY A 64 -17.28 3.99 10.45
N ASP A 65 -18.30 3.78 9.64
CA ASP A 65 -18.33 2.74 8.61
C ASP A 65 -17.56 3.14 7.33
N VAL A 66 -17.38 2.20 6.42
CA VAL A 66 -16.59 2.40 5.20
C VAL A 66 -17.22 3.43 4.26
N GLU A 67 -18.55 3.43 4.10
CA GLU A 67 -19.21 4.37 3.18
C GLU A 67 -19.05 5.81 3.68
N GLY A 68 -19.21 6.05 4.97
CA GLY A 68 -18.92 7.35 5.56
C GLY A 68 -17.45 7.75 5.46
N PHE A 69 -16.51 6.79 5.57
CA PHE A 69 -15.10 7.04 5.32
C PHE A 69 -14.85 7.49 3.86
N LEU A 70 -15.46 6.82 2.88
CA LEU A 70 -15.32 7.18 1.47
C LEU A 70 -15.89 8.58 1.18
N ASP A 71 -17.05 8.91 1.78
CA ASP A 71 -17.64 10.24 1.68
C ASP A 71 -16.77 11.33 2.30
N TRP A 72 -16.05 10.99 3.37
CA TRP A 72 -15.13 11.92 4.05
C TRP A 72 -13.79 12.06 3.33
N VAL A 73 -13.17 10.96 2.92
CA VAL A 73 -11.81 10.98 2.34
C VAL A 73 -11.78 11.63 0.97
N LYS A 74 -12.87 11.52 0.21
CA LYS A 74 -12.94 12.11 -1.13
C LYS A 74 -12.71 13.63 -1.07
N PRO A 75 -13.54 14.46 -0.41
CA PRO A 75 -13.33 15.92 -0.38
C PRO A 75 -12.13 16.34 0.46
N THR A 76 -11.77 15.61 1.52
CA THR A 76 -10.74 16.00 2.49
C THR A 76 -9.32 15.62 2.09
N VAL A 77 -9.16 14.59 1.27
CA VAL A 77 -7.85 14.08 0.83
C VAL A 77 -7.76 14.04 -0.69
N MET A 78 -8.67 13.34 -1.36
CA MET A 78 -8.54 13.11 -2.81
C MET A 78 -8.71 14.40 -3.62
N ASP A 79 -9.70 15.23 -3.30
CA ASP A 79 -9.98 16.47 -4.02
C ASP A 79 -9.18 17.67 -3.47
N ALA A 80 -8.75 17.60 -2.20
CA ALA A 80 -8.04 18.68 -1.52
C ALA A 80 -6.58 18.82 -1.94
N PHE A 81 -5.95 17.72 -2.34
CA PHE A 81 -4.53 17.69 -2.71
C PHE A 81 -4.34 17.32 -4.18
N ALA A 82 -3.41 18.00 -4.84
CA ALA A 82 -3.08 17.72 -6.24
C ALA A 82 -2.35 16.40 -6.42
N VAL A 83 -1.53 16.01 -5.43
CA VAL A 83 -0.82 14.72 -5.40
C VAL A 83 -0.85 14.19 -3.97
N THR A 84 -1.14 12.91 -3.84
CA THR A 84 -0.87 12.17 -2.61
C THR A 84 0.05 10.98 -2.92
N MET A 85 0.89 10.61 -1.96
CA MET A 85 1.75 9.44 -2.09
C MET A 85 1.92 8.77 -0.73
N HIS A 86 1.37 7.58 -0.59
CA HIS A 86 1.50 6.75 0.59
C HIS A 86 2.66 5.77 0.41
N LYS A 87 3.71 5.94 1.18
CA LYS A 87 4.84 4.99 1.22
C LYS A 87 4.70 4.11 2.44
N LEU A 88 4.25 2.88 2.22
CA LEU A 88 4.24 1.88 3.28
C LEU A 88 5.68 1.47 3.58
N GLY A 89 6.00 1.42 4.86
CA GLY A 89 7.28 0.98 5.38
C GLY A 89 7.20 -0.45 5.91
N ASN A 90 7.84 -0.66 7.06
CA ASN A 90 7.79 -1.95 7.73
C ASN A 90 6.38 -2.24 8.25
N SER A 91 5.95 -3.50 8.10
CA SER A 91 4.72 -4.02 8.66
C SER A 91 5.01 -5.21 9.56
N LEU A 92 4.46 -5.21 10.76
CA LEU A 92 4.41 -6.37 11.62
C LEU A 92 3.02 -6.97 11.49
N ILE A 93 2.96 -8.23 11.03
CA ILE A 93 1.70 -8.93 10.78
C ILE A 93 1.71 -10.24 11.55
N GLU A 94 0.70 -10.43 12.39
CA GLU A 94 0.43 -11.66 13.13
C GLU A 94 -0.84 -12.27 12.58
N VAL A 95 -0.79 -13.59 12.28
CA VAL A 95 -1.89 -14.32 11.63
C VAL A 95 -2.38 -15.41 12.56
N GLU A 96 -3.70 -15.51 12.68
CA GLU A 96 -4.41 -16.61 13.30
C GLU A 96 -5.31 -17.27 12.24
N LEU A 97 -4.91 -18.45 11.78
CA LEU A 97 -5.71 -19.22 10.84
C LEU A 97 -6.81 -19.98 11.58
N ALA A 98 -8.00 -19.95 11.02
CA ALA A 98 -9.12 -20.74 11.48
C ALA A 98 -8.77 -22.23 11.29
N GLY A 99 -8.48 -22.93 12.37
CA GLY A 99 -8.18 -24.36 12.37
C GLY A 99 -9.42 -25.19 12.72
N GLU A 100 -9.26 -26.53 12.82
CA GLU A 100 -10.32 -27.43 13.28
C GLU A 100 -10.88 -27.08 14.67
N SER A 101 -10.19 -26.21 15.42
CA SER A 101 -10.58 -25.66 16.73
C SER A 101 -11.15 -24.25 16.65
N ALA A 102 -11.29 -23.67 15.46
CA ALA A 102 -11.86 -22.34 15.28
C ALA A 102 -13.32 -22.32 15.77
N GLY A 103 -13.71 -21.20 16.37
CA GLY A 103 -15.10 -20.99 16.78
C GLY A 103 -16.09 -21.08 15.62
N GLU A 104 -17.38 -20.93 15.89
CA GLU A 104 -18.46 -21.11 14.92
C GLU A 104 -18.33 -20.25 13.64
N ASP A 105 -17.47 -19.23 13.64
CA ASP A 105 -17.33 -18.27 12.54
C ASP A 105 -16.31 -18.66 11.45
N ASN A 106 -15.41 -19.60 11.71
CA ASN A 106 -14.40 -20.13 10.76
C ASN A 106 -13.73 -19.03 9.88
N VAL A 107 -13.29 -17.92 10.50
CA VAL A 107 -12.70 -16.78 9.85
C VAL A 107 -11.21 -16.68 10.19
N ASP A 108 -10.36 -16.60 9.17
CA ASP A 108 -8.94 -16.28 9.35
C ASP A 108 -8.78 -14.80 9.74
N ARG A 109 -7.91 -14.53 10.71
CA ARG A 109 -7.66 -13.18 11.22
C ARG A 109 -6.20 -12.81 11.18
N ALA A 110 -5.93 -11.54 10.94
CA ALA A 110 -4.60 -10.98 11.07
C ALA A 110 -4.66 -9.61 11.76
N TRP A 111 -3.62 -9.32 12.52
CA TRP A 111 -3.38 -8.01 13.11
C TRP A 111 -2.12 -7.44 12.49
N ALA A 112 -2.22 -6.24 11.94
CA ALA A 112 -1.13 -5.57 11.25
C ALA A 112 -0.85 -4.20 11.88
N GLU A 113 0.42 -3.91 12.13
CA GLU A 113 0.92 -2.59 12.42
C GLU A 113 1.85 -2.17 11.30
N THR A 114 1.41 -1.19 10.50
CA THR A 114 2.13 -0.75 9.30
C THR A 114 2.52 0.71 9.42
N TYR A 115 3.82 0.98 9.37
CA TYR A 115 4.36 2.34 9.35
C TYR A 115 4.21 2.92 7.93
N ALA A 116 3.80 4.18 7.86
CA ALA A 116 3.69 4.87 6.59
C ALA A 116 4.22 6.30 6.66
N VAL A 117 4.80 6.75 5.55
CA VAL A 117 5.09 8.16 5.29
C VAL A 117 4.17 8.60 4.15
N VAL A 118 3.38 9.62 4.42
CA VAL A 118 2.34 10.10 3.51
C VAL A 118 2.65 11.53 3.08
N HIS A 119 2.67 11.76 1.79
CA HIS A 119 2.85 13.07 1.18
C HIS A 119 1.51 13.60 0.67
N HIS A 120 1.24 14.86 0.96
CA HIS A 120 0.04 15.58 0.50
C HIS A 120 0.48 16.90 -0.13
N VAL A 121 0.51 16.96 -1.47
CA VAL A 121 0.97 18.13 -2.22
C VAL A 121 -0.20 18.98 -2.64
N GLN A 122 -0.13 20.28 -2.34
CA GLN A 122 -1.12 21.27 -2.74
C GLN A 122 -0.46 22.52 -3.34
N GLY A 123 -1.25 23.36 -3.99
CA GLY A 123 -0.79 24.65 -4.50
C GLY A 123 0.16 24.55 -5.69
N ILE A 124 0.14 23.47 -6.46
CA ILE A 124 1.05 23.27 -7.61
C ILE A 124 0.90 24.40 -8.65
N SER A 125 -0.30 24.95 -8.79
CA SER A 125 -0.61 26.05 -9.71
C SER A 125 -0.49 27.45 -9.10
N ASP A 126 -0.19 27.54 -7.80
CA ASP A 126 -0.23 28.81 -7.08
C ASP A 126 1.06 29.59 -7.26
N ALA A 127 0.95 30.93 -7.36
CA ALA A 127 2.10 31.81 -7.45
C ALA A 127 3.00 31.77 -6.19
N ALA A 128 2.46 31.35 -5.06
CA ALA A 128 3.19 31.16 -3.81
C ALA A 128 4.04 29.88 -3.79
N GLY A 129 3.86 29.00 -4.78
CA GLY A 129 4.54 27.73 -4.89
C GLY A 129 3.82 26.58 -4.18
N ALA A 130 4.17 25.36 -4.58
CA ALA A 130 3.60 24.16 -4.00
C ALA A 130 4.15 23.87 -2.60
N THR A 131 3.31 23.27 -1.77
CA THR A 131 3.70 22.78 -0.45
C THR A 131 3.42 21.28 -0.34
N ASP A 132 4.29 20.58 0.41
CA ASP A 132 4.15 19.19 0.76
C ASP A 132 3.93 19.06 2.27
N LEU A 133 2.73 18.63 2.66
CA LEU A 133 2.43 18.19 4.01
C LEU A 133 2.83 16.72 4.12
N VAL A 134 3.89 16.45 4.86
CA VAL A 134 4.39 15.09 5.08
C VAL A 134 3.99 14.62 6.47
N MET A 135 3.33 13.48 6.55
CA MET A 135 2.94 12.85 7.81
C MET A 135 3.61 11.50 7.99
N GLY A 136 4.08 11.23 9.20
CA GLY A 136 4.39 9.89 9.66
C GLY A 136 3.20 9.34 10.43
N VAL A 137 2.69 8.20 10.01
CA VAL A 137 1.54 7.54 10.61
C VAL A 137 1.77 6.04 10.77
N ARG A 138 0.96 5.41 11.62
CA ARG A 138 0.83 3.96 11.65
C ARG A 138 -0.62 3.58 11.40
N TYR A 139 -0.82 2.61 10.54
CA TYR A 139 -2.09 1.91 10.41
C TYR A 139 -2.07 0.70 11.33
N ILE A 140 -3.07 0.61 12.20
CA ILE A 140 -3.29 -0.50 13.12
C ILE A 140 -4.56 -1.17 12.67
N ASP A 141 -4.39 -2.33 12.02
CA ASP A 141 -5.44 -3.01 11.30
C ASP A 141 -5.74 -4.38 11.88
N ARG A 142 -7.01 -4.73 11.90
CA ARG A 142 -7.46 -6.11 11.94
C ARG A 142 -7.99 -6.45 10.55
N LEU A 143 -7.37 -7.44 9.92
CA LEU A 143 -7.81 -7.98 8.63
C LEU A 143 -8.44 -9.34 8.84
N GLU A 144 -9.38 -9.69 7.97
CA GLU A 144 -10.05 -10.98 7.98
C GLU A 144 -10.11 -11.54 6.56
N ASP A 145 -9.95 -12.87 6.43
CA ASP A 145 -10.36 -13.60 5.24
C ASP A 145 -11.64 -14.38 5.56
N ARG A 146 -12.74 -13.96 4.96
CA ARG A 146 -14.07 -14.55 5.09
C ARG A 146 -14.41 -15.43 3.87
N GLY A 147 -13.38 -15.95 3.17
CA GLY A 147 -13.49 -16.76 1.96
C GLY A 147 -13.50 -15.97 0.65
N THR A 148 -13.23 -14.65 0.71
CA THR A 148 -13.13 -13.76 -0.46
C THR A 148 -11.79 -13.02 -0.53
N GLY A 149 -10.79 -13.48 0.20
CA GLY A 149 -9.49 -12.84 0.38
C GLY A 149 -9.45 -11.89 1.59
N TRP A 150 -8.24 -11.50 1.93
CA TRP A 150 -7.96 -10.64 3.07
C TRP A 150 -8.51 -9.23 2.85
N LYS A 151 -9.31 -8.73 3.81
CA LYS A 151 -9.85 -7.37 3.79
C LYS A 151 -9.75 -6.76 5.20
N ILE A 152 -9.68 -5.43 5.25
CA ILE A 152 -9.67 -4.67 6.50
C ILE A 152 -11.06 -4.79 7.14
N ALA A 153 -11.11 -5.24 8.39
CA ALA A 153 -12.32 -5.33 9.20
C ALA A 153 -12.39 -4.24 10.28
N ASP A 154 -11.23 -3.76 10.75
CA ASP A 154 -11.12 -2.63 11.69
C ASP A 154 -9.79 -1.92 11.40
N ARG A 155 -9.82 -0.61 11.27
CA ARG A 155 -8.64 0.23 11.09
C ARG A 155 -8.63 1.36 12.09
N ARG A 156 -7.43 1.63 12.64
CA ARG A 156 -7.13 2.83 13.39
C ARG A 156 -5.83 3.43 12.89
N MET A 157 -5.89 4.69 12.47
CA MET A 157 -4.70 5.45 12.14
C MET A 157 -4.14 6.11 13.40
N SER A 158 -2.88 5.82 13.72
CA SER A 158 -2.11 6.52 14.73
C SER A 158 -1.24 7.59 14.08
N PHE A 159 -1.43 8.83 14.47
CA PHE A 159 -0.61 9.95 14.03
C PHE A 159 0.67 10.02 14.88
N GLU A 160 1.83 10.12 14.24
CA GLU A 160 3.12 10.20 14.92
C GLU A 160 3.73 11.60 14.83
N TRP A 161 3.81 12.16 13.64
CA TRP A 161 4.38 13.48 13.39
C TRP A 161 3.94 14.04 12.03
N GLU A 162 4.09 15.36 11.86
CA GLU A 162 3.92 16.03 10.58
C GLU A 162 4.96 17.12 10.37
N ARG A 163 5.16 17.47 9.12
CA ARG A 163 5.89 18.67 8.70
C ARG A 163 5.36 19.20 7.38
N THR A 164 5.43 20.51 7.19
CA THR A 164 5.18 21.14 5.89
C THR A 164 6.47 21.65 5.30
N ALA A 165 6.69 21.41 4.00
CA ALA A 165 7.85 21.88 3.26
C ALA A 165 7.43 22.56 1.96
N SER A 166 8.14 23.59 1.53
CA SER A 166 8.02 24.14 0.18
C SER A 166 8.64 23.19 -0.84
N LEU A 167 7.96 22.96 -1.95
CA LEU A 167 8.45 22.11 -3.03
C LEU A 167 9.17 22.87 -4.16
N GLY A 168 9.31 24.17 -4.09
CA GLY A 168 9.92 24.96 -5.16
C GLY A 168 9.20 24.82 -6.50
N SER A 169 9.94 24.88 -7.62
CA SER A 169 9.36 24.69 -8.95
C SER A 169 8.97 23.24 -9.19
N GLN A 170 7.75 23.01 -9.61
CA GLN A 170 7.18 21.70 -9.93
C GLN A 170 7.06 21.46 -11.44
N ALA A 171 7.90 22.10 -12.25
CA ALA A 171 7.95 21.79 -13.66
C ALA A 171 8.37 20.31 -13.85
N PRO A 172 7.57 19.49 -14.53
CA PRO A 172 7.94 18.12 -14.79
C PRO A 172 9.24 18.08 -15.62
N TYR A 173 10.09 17.09 -15.36
CA TYR A 173 11.23 16.85 -16.22
C TYR A 173 10.72 16.48 -17.63
N PRO A 174 11.27 17.10 -18.69
CA PRO A 174 10.87 16.76 -20.04
C PRO A 174 11.04 15.27 -20.34
N GLY A 175 10.03 14.65 -20.94
CA GLY A 175 10.05 13.25 -21.33
C GLY A 175 9.58 12.27 -20.26
N PHE A 176 9.45 12.67 -18.99
CA PHE A 176 8.86 11.78 -17.99
C PHE A 176 7.33 11.78 -18.08
N SER A 177 6.73 10.60 -18.00
CA SER A 177 5.29 10.49 -17.77
C SER A 177 4.95 10.97 -16.35
N SER A 178 3.84 11.66 -16.22
CA SER A 178 3.34 12.11 -14.91
C SER A 178 2.36 11.10 -14.34
N GLY A 179 2.42 10.88 -13.04
CA GLY A 179 1.37 10.16 -12.35
C GLY A 179 0.05 10.94 -12.43
N LEU A 180 -1.01 10.26 -12.81
CA LEU A 180 -2.34 10.83 -12.94
C LEU A 180 -3.27 10.25 -11.87
N ARG A 181 -4.36 10.96 -11.59
CA ARG A 181 -5.33 10.57 -10.55
C ARG A 181 -6.69 10.28 -11.15
N ASP A 182 -6.69 9.76 -12.37
CA ASP A 182 -7.86 9.36 -13.13
C ASP A 182 -7.56 8.11 -13.97
N GLY A 183 -8.49 7.67 -14.78
CA GLY A 183 -8.37 6.48 -15.61
C GLY A 183 -7.30 6.53 -16.71
N SER A 184 -6.56 7.63 -16.84
CA SER A 184 -5.46 7.79 -17.80
C SER A 184 -4.06 7.65 -17.17
N ASP A 185 -3.97 7.24 -15.91
CA ASP A 185 -2.67 6.94 -15.29
C ASP A 185 -1.92 5.86 -16.08
N PRO A 186 -0.61 6.03 -16.36
CA PRO A 186 0.17 5.11 -17.17
C PRO A 186 0.07 3.64 -16.73
N VAL A 187 -0.03 3.39 -15.43
CA VAL A 187 -0.15 2.01 -14.93
C VAL A 187 -1.43 1.32 -15.40
N LEU A 188 -2.52 2.09 -15.63
CA LEU A 188 -3.79 1.52 -16.12
C LEU A 188 -3.77 1.28 -17.62
N LEU A 189 -2.97 2.04 -18.37
CA LEU A 189 -2.90 1.96 -19.82
C LEU A 189 -1.91 0.89 -20.31
N GLU A 190 -0.78 0.72 -19.61
CA GLU A 190 0.35 -0.07 -20.10
C GLU A 190 0.56 -1.38 -19.36
N PHE A 191 0.32 -1.40 -18.05
CA PHE A 191 0.71 -2.52 -17.19
C PHE A 191 -0.46 -3.26 -16.52
N ALA A 192 -1.69 -2.82 -16.75
CA ALA A 192 -2.83 -3.42 -16.09
C ALA A 192 -3.95 -3.83 -17.06
N PRO A 193 -3.67 -4.58 -18.13
CA PRO A 193 -4.77 -5.15 -18.93
C PRO A 193 -5.68 -6.07 -18.11
N SER A 194 -5.15 -6.62 -17.00
CA SER A 194 -5.92 -7.42 -16.03
C SER A 194 -6.63 -6.59 -14.94
N LEU A 195 -6.34 -5.29 -14.83
CA LEU A 195 -7.02 -4.37 -13.91
C LEU A 195 -8.09 -3.52 -14.61
N GLY A 196 -8.25 -3.65 -15.94
CA GLY A 196 -9.26 -2.98 -16.76
C GLY A 196 -10.38 -3.90 -17.18
N ASP A 197 -11.61 -3.38 -17.16
CA ASP A 197 -12.87 -3.79 -17.80
C ASP A 197 -13.53 -5.14 -17.43
N GLU A 198 -12.81 -6.18 -17.10
CA GLU A 198 -13.43 -7.31 -16.42
C GLU A 198 -13.09 -7.18 -14.94
N LYS A 199 -14.11 -6.91 -14.15
CA LYS A 199 -14.08 -6.95 -12.68
C LYS A 199 -13.92 -8.41 -12.22
N ASP A 200 -12.85 -9.06 -12.67
CA ASP A 200 -12.33 -10.17 -11.91
C ASP A 200 -11.83 -9.53 -10.62
N GLU A 201 -12.57 -9.79 -9.56
CA GLU A 201 -12.21 -9.38 -8.21
C GLU A 201 -10.74 -9.68 -8.02
N TRP A 202 -9.93 -8.62 -7.86
CA TRP A 202 -8.53 -8.79 -7.54
C TRP A 202 -8.44 -9.72 -6.33
N ARG A 203 -7.78 -10.84 -6.51
CA ARG A 203 -7.56 -11.81 -5.43
C ARG A 203 -6.08 -11.90 -5.13
N PRO A 204 -5.70 -11.79 -3.85
CA PRO A 204 -4.34 -12.10 -3.44
C PRO A 204 -3.99 -13.51 -3.94
N THR A 205 -2.78 -13.68 -4.41
CA THR A 205 -2.33 -14.97 -4.90
C THR A 205 -2.28 -15.97 -3.74
N ALA A 206 -3.06 -17.04 -3.86
CA ALA A 206 -3.19 -18.08 -2.84
C ALA A 206 -2.12 -19.18 -2.96
N GLU A 207 -1.09 -19.01 -3.80
CA GLU A 207 -0.07 -20.02 -4.04
C GLU A 207 1.29 -19.58 -3.51
N PHE A 208 1.97 -20.49 -2.82
CA PHE A 208 3.28 -20.22 -2.24
C PHE A 208 4.34 -19.87 -3.29
N ASP A 209 4.30 -20.50 -4.45
CA ASP A 209 5.23 -20.22 -5.55
C ASP A 209 5.14 -18.74 -6.01
N ALA A 210 3.95 -18.17 -6.05
CA ALA A 210 3.78 -16.76 -6.38
C ALA A 210 4.32 -15.80 -5.30
N VAL A 211 4.32 -16.20 -4.03
CA VAL A 211 5.01 -15.42 -2.97
C VAL A 211 6.52 -15.48 -3.15
N ALA A 212 7.06 -16.65 -3.54
CA ALA A 212 8.48 -16.82 -3.86
C ALA A 212 8.87 -15.97 -5.09
N ASP A 213 8.08 -16.02 -6.16
CA ASP A 213 8.28 -15.20 -7.38
C ASP A 213 8.31 -13.70 -7.06
N ARG A 214 7.40 -13.23 -6.22
CA ARG A 214 7.39 -11.81 -5.77
C ARG A 214 8.66 -11.45 -5.01
N ALA A 215 9.16 -12.33 -4.15
CA ALA A 215 10.40 -12.11 -3.43
C ALA A 215 11.59 -12.02 -4.39
N GLU A 216 11.62 -12.85 -5.44
CA GLU A 216 12.66 -12.80 -6.48
C GLU A 216 12.56 -11.52 -7.32
N ILE A 217 11.36 -11.10 -7.74
CA ILE A 217 11.13 -9.83 -8.45
C ILE A 217 11.61 -8.66 -7.58
N TYR A 218 11.23 -8.63 -6.30
CA TYR A 218 11.68 -7.59 -5.39
C TYR A 218 13.20 -7.55 -5.25
N ALA A 219 13.85 -8.71 -5.19
CA ALA A 219 15.30 -8.82 -5.12
C ALA A 219 15.99 -8.27 -6.39
N VAL A 220 15.35 -8.40 -7.58
CA VAL A 220 15.82 -7.76 -8.83
C VAL A 220 15.77 -6.24 -8.70
N LEU A 221 14.65 -5.67 -8.25
CA LEU A 221 14.49 -4.22 -8.07
C LEU A 221 15.50 -3.66 -7.06
N VAL A 222 15.73 -4.35 -5.95
CA VAL A 222 16.73 -3.95 -4.95
C VAL A 222 18.15 -3.98 -5.52
N ARG A 223 18.49 -4.99 -6.34
CA ARG A 223 19.79 -5.05 -7.03
C ARG A 223 19.97 -3.89 -8.00
N TYR A 224 18.93 -3.55 -8.76
CA TYR A 224 18.95 -2.38 -9.64
C TYR A 224 19.25 -1.10 -8.85
N CYS A 225 18.47 -0.79 -7.81
CA CYS A 225 18.69 0.39 -6.97
C CYS A 225 20.11 0.43 -6.39
N ARG A 226 20.60 -0.71 -5.89
CA ARG A 226 21.97 -0.81 -5.38
C ARG A 226 23.02 -0.54 -6.46
N GLY A 227 22.79 -1.05 -7.67
CA GLY A 227 23.67 -0.82 -8.82
C GLY A 227 23.77 0.67 -9.16
N VAL A 228 22.62 1.37 -9.19
CA VAL A 228 22.55 2.83 -9.42
C VAL A 228 23.28 3.59 -8.30
N ASP A 229 22.97 3.31 -7.04
CA ASP A 229 23.55 4.00 -5.88
C ASP A 229 25.08 3.81 -5.77
N ARG A 230 25.59 2.66 -6.20
CA ARG A 230 27.01 2.31 -6.16
C ARG A 230 27.74 2.54 -7.48
N ARG A 231 27.03 3.00 -8.51
CA ARG A 231 27.55 3.18 -9.88
C ARG A 231 28.16 1.89 -10.45
N ASP A 232 27.54 0.76 -10.11
CA ASP A 232 27.94 -0.58 -10.53
C ASP A 232 27.17 -0.97 -11.80
N ARG A 233 27.81 -0.71 -12.97
CA ARG A 233 27.18 -0.97 -14.28
C ARG A 233 26.89 -2.45 -14.52
N GLU A 234 27.74 -3.34 -14.04
CA GLU A 234 27.54 -4.78 -14.23
C GLU A 234 26.35 -5.27 -13.39
N LEU A 235 26.20 -4.75 -12.18
CA LEU A 235 25.06 -5.05 -11.34
C LEU A 235 23.76 -4.54 -11.97
N ILE A 236 23.74 -3.29 -12.50
CA ILE A 236 22.57 -2.75 -13.22
C ILE A 236 22.24 -3.65 -14.44
N ARG A 237 23.22 -3.95 -15.29
CA ARG A 237 23.02 -4.79 -16.47
C ARG A 237 22.46 -6.16 -16.12
N SER A 238 22.87 -6.73 -15.00
CA SER A 238 22.39 -8.05 -14.54
C SER A 238 20.91 -8.08 -14.13
N THR A 239 20.24 -6.93 -14.06
CA THR A 239 18.83 -6.82 -13.71
C THR A 239 17.90 -6.66 -14.90
N TYR A 240 18.45 -6.53 -16.10
CA TYR A 240 17.71 -6.43 -17.35
C TYR A 240 17.88 -7.67 -18.21
N HIS A 241 16.86 -8.00 -18.97
CA HIS A 241 16.99 -8.94 -20.09
C HIS A 241 17.82 -8.29 -21.22
N ALA A 242 18.44 -9.11 -22.06
CA ALA A 242 19.31 -8.62 -23.13
C ALA A 242 18.59 -7.79 -24.20
N ASP A 243 17.29 -7.98 -24.32
CA ASP A 243 16.37 -7.33 -25.25
C ASP A 243 15.38 -6.38 -24.53
N ALA A 244 15.65 -6.02 -23.28
CA ALA A 244 14.81 -5.09 -22.54
C ALA A 244 14.91 -3.67 -23.11
N GLU A 245 13.77 -3.00 -23.18
CA GLU A 245 13.68 -1.58 -23.47
C GLU A 245 13.55 -0.80 -22.15
N ASP A 246 14.22 0.33 -22.06
CA ASP A 246 14.21 1.20 -20.89
C ASP A 246 13.92 2.63 -21.31
N ASP A 247 12.87 3.23 -20.72
CA ASP A 247 12.48 4.61 -20.93
C ASP A 247 12.56 5.41 -19.61
N HIS A 248 13.61 6.21 -19.50
CA HIS A 248 13.79 7.19 -18.44
C HIS A 248 13.55 8.62 -18.94
N GLY A 249 12.60 8.81 -19.85
CA GLY A 249 12.18 10.09 -20.38
C GLY A 249 13.18 10.71 -21.33
N THR A 250 14.36 11.12 -20.86
CA THR A 250 15.44 11.68 -21.70
C THR A 250 16.35 10.61 -22.30
N TYR A 251 16.23 9.38 -21.85
CA TYR A 251 16.92 8.20 -22.37
C TYR A 251 15.90 7.16 -22.78
N GLN A 252 16.02 6.65 -24.01
CA GLN A 252 15.23 5.56 -24.56
C GLN A 252 16.19 4.61 -25.28
N GLY A 253 16.17 3.32 -24.90
CA GLY A 253 17.04 2.32 -25.51
C GLY A 253 16.93 0.92 -24.93
#